data_79ebad3118adfba41c49b51b3987fe68
#
_entry.id   79ebad3118adfba41c49b51b3987fe68
#
_cell.length_a   1.000
_cell.length_b   1.000
_cell.length_c   1.000
_cell.angle_alpha   90.00
_cell.angle_beta   90.00
_cell.angle_gamma   90.00
#
_symmetry.space_group_name_H-M   'P 1'
#
loop_
_entity.id
_entity.type
_entity.pdbx_description
1 polymer ?
#
loop_
_entity_poly.entity_id
_entity_poly.type
_entity_poly.pdbx_seq_one_letter_code
_entity_poly.pdbx_strand_id
1 'polypeptide(L)'
;MAFIKILSFLLITQIIFSQKIPIIIDADTANEVDDLFAIVGALTEPKFDIVGITTSQFHTSPYATNNTPLESKIINDNILSLLNYKSIPSLMGHNLPISSLDSITNSEASDFIIKKAKLFSKINPLTIIVLGSCTNIASAIINDPSITKNIKVYYLGFFHDPETNYYNLNEFNTRNDPIAVDFLLNNKDLDLTVMSATTSKNLVFKRSVVFSKLMEFDELGFYLIKRWNSYKRWWTELDKENKKWTMWDVALVEAIANQDISFKDLFDTPVLNTRRKINIYTKINPNVMTERYWKKINFYMNRLNHE
;
A
#
# COMPACT_ATOMS: atom_id res chain seq x y z
N MET A 1 49.11 37.49 -35.95
CA MET A 1 48.95 36.71 -34.69
C MET A 1 47.50 36.61 -34.38
N ALA A 2 46.89 35.45 -34.65
CA ALA A 2 45.46 35.18 -34.41
C ALA A 2 45.35 34.48 -33.06
N PHE A 3 44.66 35.09 -32.11
CA PHE A 3 44.29 34.45 -30.82
C PHE A 3 43.09 33.56 -31.02
N ILE A 4 43.30 32.25 -30.96
CA ILE A 4 42.21 31.24 -30.88
C ILE A 4 41.74 31.18 -29.44
N LYS A 5 40.53 31.69 -29.17
CA LYS A 5 39.82 31.48 -27.90
C LYS A 5 39.18 30.11 -27.92
N ILE A 6 39.78 29.16 -27.19
CA ILE A 6 39.17 27.86 -26.92
C ILE A 6 38.10 28.06 -25.84
N LEU A 7 36.85 27.98 -26.25
CA LEU A 7 35.69 28.00 -25.35
C LEU A 7 35.46 26.57 -24.85
N SER A 8 35.95 26.25 -23.65
CA SER A 8 35.69 24.95 -22.99
C SER A 8 34.24 24.92 -22.53
N PHE A 9 33.40 24.15 -23.25
CA PHE A 9 32.05 23.86 -22.85
C PHE A 9 32.11 22.76 -21.76
N LEU A 10 32.00 23.14 -20.50
CA LEU A 10 31.79 22.21 -19.40
C LEU A 10 30.35 21.68 -19.50
N LEU A 11 30.19 20.48 -20.07
CA LEU A 11 28.95 19.68 -19.96
C LEU A 11 28.83 19.22 -18.50
N ILE A 12 28.14 19.99 -17.69
CA ILE A 12 27.67 19.53 -16.37
C ILE A 12 26.50 18.57 -16.65
N THR A 13 26.81 17.28 -16.72
CA THR A 13 25.77 16.25 -16.65
C THR A 13 25.17 16.29 -15.24
N GLN A 14 24.08 17.03 -15.08
CA GLN A 14 23.25 16.90 -13.88
C GLN A 14 22.67 15.50 -13.89
N ILE A 15 23.23 14.61 -13.07
CA ILE A 15 22.57 13.37 -12.71
C ILE A 15 21.35 13.78 -11.89
N ILE A 16 20.20 13.87 -12.55
CA ILE A 16 18.92 14.09 -11.89
C ILE A 16 18.64 12.80 -11.12
N PHE A 17 19.06 12.75 -9.86
CA PHE A 17 18.53 11.77 -8.93
C PHE A 17 17.03 12.06 -8.78
N SER A 18 16.20 11.24 -9.41
CA SER A 18 14.77 11.31 -9.15
C SER A 18 14.55 11.15 -7.65
N GLN A 19 13.97 12.17 -7.02
CA GLN A 19 13.66 12.12 -5.59
C GLN A 19 12.77 10.93 -5.33
N LYS A 20 13.14 10.07 -4.38
CA LYS A 20 12.31 8.93 -3.98
C LYS A 20 11.02 9.42 -3.33
N ILE A 21 9.97 8.67 -3.52
CA ILE A 21 8.65 8.94 -2.94
C ILE A 21 8.67 8.47 -1.47
N PRO A 22 8.51 9.36 -0.49
CA PRO A 22 8.46 8.96 0.91
C PRO A 22 7.11 8.28 1.20
N ILE A 23 7.17 7.06 1.77
CA ILE A 23 5.99 6.20 1.93
C ILE A 23 5.88 5.64 3.35
N ILE A 24 4.68 5.70 3.91
CA ILE A 24 4.23 4.81 4.98
C ILE A 24 3.28 3.79 4.37
N ILE A 25 3.44 2.52 4.71
CA ILE A 25 2.52 1.44 4.35
C ILE A 25 1.70 1.09 5.60
N ASP A 26 0.37 1.15 5.49
CA ASP A 26 -0.56 0.74 6.54
C ASP A 26 -1.30 -0.51 6.07
N ALA A 27 -1.03 -1.67 6.69
CA ALA A 27 -1.41 -2.99 6.18
C ALA A 27 -1.96 -3.91 7.27
N ASP A 28 -2.93 -4.75 6.91
CA ASP A 28 -3.45 -5.83 7.77
C ASP A 28 -2.83 -7.19 7.41
N THR A 29 -1.51 -7.21 7.30
CA THR A 29 -0.63 -8.24 6.72
C THR A 29 -0.91 -9.67 7.19
N ALA A 30 -1.49 -9.85 8.38
CA ALA A 30 -1.86 -11.18 8.90
C ALA A 30 -3.20 -11.68 8.35
N ASN A 31 -4.02 -10.81 7.77
CA ASN A 31 -5.36 -11.14 7.27
C ASN A 31 -5.32 -11.98 6.00
N GLU A 32 -4.50 -11.59 5.00
CA GLU A 32 -4.37 -12.33 3.74
C GLU A 32 -2.90 -12.53 3.33
N VAL A 33 -2.67 -12.92 2.10
CA VAL A 33 -1.32 -13.23 1.60
C VAL A 33 -0.77 -12.12 0.73
N ASP A 34 -1.62 -11.40 0.02
CA ASP A 34 -1.21 -10.37 -0.94
C ASP A 34 -0.57 -9.14 -0.30
N ASP A 35 -0.92 -8.78 0.94
CA ASP A 35 -0.19 -7.80 1.74
C ASP A 35 1.31 -8.08 1.82
N LEU A 36 1.68 -9.36 2.10
CA LEU A 36 3.09 -9.73 2.19
C LEU A 36 3.82 -9.47 0.88
N PHE A 37 3.18 -9.85 -0.23
CA PHE A 37 3.72 -9.60 -1.58
C PHE A 37 3.78 -8.10 -1.88
N ALA A 38 2.78 -7.33 -1.47
CA ALA A 38 2.74 -5.88 -1.64
C ALA A 38 3.88 -5.18 -0.88
N ILE A 39 4.10 -5.56 0.39
CA ILE A 39 5.19 -5.03 1.23
C ILE A 39 6.56 -5.39 0.63
N VAL A 40 6.78 -6.65 0.21
CA VAL A 40 8.01 -7.05 -0.47
C VAL A 40 8.21 -6.23 -1.75
N GLY A 41 7.14 -6.08 -2.56
CA GLY A 41 7.17 -5.26 -3.77
C GLY A 41 7.51 -3.80 -3.50
N ALA A 42 7.01 -3.21 -2.41
CA ALA A 42 7.30 -1.83 -2.04
C ALA A 42 8.73 -1.64 -1.52
N LEU A 43 9.21 -2.56 -0.67
CA LEU A 43 10.57 -2.53 -0.11
C LEU A 43 11.65 -2.71 -1.18
N THR A 44 11.34 -3.42 -2.26
CA THR A 44 12.26 -3.64 -3.39
C THR A 44 12.11 -2.63 -4.52
N GLU A 45 11.18 -1.67 -4.42
CA GLU A 45 10.96 -0.63 -5.43
C GLU A 45 11.97 0.52 -5.27
N PRO A 46 12.87 0.76 -6.24
CA PRO A 46 13.92 1.77 -6.10
C PRO A 46 13.41 3.22 -6.05
N LYS A 47 12.18 3.47 -6.52
CA LYS A 47 11.54 4.80 -6.49
C LYS A 47 10.97 5.15 -5.12
N PHE A 48 10.87 4.18 -4.19
CA PHE A 48 10.27 4.37 -2.89
C PHE A 48 11.31 4.59 -1.80
N ASP A 49 10.98 5.44 -0.84
CA ASP A 49 11.64 5.60 0.44
C ASP A 49 10.66 5.21 1.53
N ILE A 50 10.78 3.97 2.03
CA ILE A 50 9.85 3.46 3.03
C ILE A 50 10.21 4.03 4.39
N VAL A 51 9.41 5.00 4.85
CA VAL A 51 9.58 5.73 6.11
C VAL A 51 9.16 4.88 7.32
N GLY A 52 8.22 3.96 7.12
CA GLY A 52 7.75 3.03 8.14
C GLY A 52 6.60 2.16 7.63
N ILE A 53 6.31 1.10 8.39
CA ILE A 53 5.14 0.24 8.18
C ILE A 53 4.28 0.33 9.43
N THR A 54 2.98 0.57 9.27
CA THR A 54 2.00 0.54 10.34
C THR A 54 1.04 -0.62 10.12
N THR A 55 0.47 -1.16 11.20
CA THR A 55 -0.45 -2.29 11.08
C THR A 55 -1.88 -1.86 11.34
N SER A 56 -2.77 -2.17 10.41
CA SER A 56 -4.20 -1.94 10.57
C SER A 56 -4.91 -3.17 11.13
N GLN A 57 -6.08 -2.94 11.72
CA GLN A 57 -6.94 -4.00 12.27
C GLN A 57 -7.76 -4.67 11.14
N PHE A 58 -8.06 -5.96 11.34
CA PHE A 58 -8.99 -6.73 10.51
C PHE A 58 -10.03 -7.45 11.38
N HIS A 59 -10.65 -6.69 12.26
CA HIS A 59 -11.54 -7.17 13.33
C HIS A 59 -12.72 -8.00 12.81
N THR A 60 -13.22 -7.73 11.61
CA THR A 60 -14.36 -8.46 11.04
C THR A 60 -13.99 -9.78 10.37
N SER A 61 -12.70 -10.13 10.30
CA SER A 61 -12.26 -11.42 9.78
C SER A 61 -12.72 -12.57 10.68
N PRO A 62 -13.19 -13.70 10.12
CA PRO A 62 -13.54 -14.88 10.92
C PRO A 62 -12.33 -15.53 11.61
N TYR A 63 -11.11 -15.12 11.23
CA TYR A 63 -9.85 -15.57 11.83
C TYR A 63 -9.17 -14.50 12.68
N ALA A 64 -9.83 -13.35 12.90
CA ALA A 64 -9.31 -12.32 13.77
C ALA A 64 -9.12 -12.84 15.20
N THR A 65 -7.93 -12.60 15.76
CA THR A 65 -7.67 -12.84 17.18
C THR A 65 -7.99 -11.57 17.99
N ASN A 66 -7.66 -11.62 19.27
CA ASN A 66 -7.87 -10.46 20.15
C ASN A 66 -6.89 -9.30 19.89
N ASN A 67 -5.86 -9.48 19.05
CA ASN A 67 -4.88 -8.46 18.72
C ASN A 67 -4.35 -8.61 17.30
N THR A 68 -5.16 -8.24 16.33
CA THR A 68 -4.86 -8.35 14.90
C THR A 68 -3.68 -7.48 14.45
N PRO A 69 -3.46 -6.25 14.98
CA PRO A 69 -2.27 -5.47 14.64
C PRO A 69 -0.96 -6.11 15.10
N LEU A 70 -0.94 -6.80 16.23
CA LEU A 70 0.25 -7.51 16.70
C LEU A 70 0.61 -8.67 15.77
N GLU A 71 -0.39 -9.42 15.27
CA GLU A 71 -0.15 -10.49 14.30
C GLU A 71 0.50 -9.95 13.02
N SER A 72 -0.04 -8.86 12.49
CA SER A 72 0.51 -8.18 11.32
C SER A 72 1.92 -7.64 11.57
N LYS A 73 2.17 -7.08 12.76
CA LYS A 73 3.50 -6.58 13.15
C LYS A 73 4.55 -7.69 13.14
N ILE A 74 4.25 -8.85 13.70
CA ILE A 74 5.17 -10.01 13.71
C ILE A 74 5.56 -10.40 12.28
N ILE A 75 4.61 -10.40 11.35
CA ILE A 75 4.87 -10.73 9.94
C ILE A 75 5.71 -9.64 9.28
N ASN A 76 5.40 -8.36 9.51
CA ASN A 76 6.14 -7.23 8.97
C ASN A 76 7.60 -7.22 9.46
N ASP A 77 7.83 -7.45 10.76
CA ASP A 77 9.17 -7.53 11.34
C ASP A 77 9.99 -8.69 10.69
N ASN A 78 9.37 -9.83 10.41
CA ASN A 78 10.01 -10.93 9.70
C ASN A 78 10.38 -10.53 8.26
N ILE A 79 9.49 -9.91 7.51
CA ILE A 79 9.76 -9.46 6.13
C ILE A 79 10.89 -8.41 6.13
N LEU A 80 10.85 -7.46 7.04
CA LEU A 80 11.91 -6.44 7.18
C LEU A 80 13.26 -7.07 7.50
N SER A 81 13.27 -8.10 8.36
CA SER A 81 14.50 -8.84 8.69
C SER A 81 15.04 -9.62 7.50
N LEU A 82 14.17 -10.32 6.76
CA LEU A 82 14.53 -11.14 5.60
C LEU A 82 15.07 -10.30 4.42
N LEU A 83 14.63 -9.05 4.32
CA LEU A 83 15.09 -8.10 3.30
C LEU A 83 16.18 -7.13 3.80
N ASN A 84 16.73 -7.36 5.00
CA ASN A 84 17.78 -6.53 5.63
C ASN A 84 17.37 -5.06 5.86
N TYR A 85 16.06 -4.79 6.09
CA TYR A 85 15.51 -3.47 6.38
C TYR A 85 15.19 -3.26 7.88
N LYS A 86 16.01 -3.79 8.79
CA LYS A 86 15.80 -3.75 10.26
C LYS A 86 15.67 -2.35 10.86
N SER A 87 16.12 -1.31 10.16
CA SER A 87 16.01 0.09 10.59
C SER A 87 14.65 0.73 10.30
N ILE A 88 13.83 0.14 9.44
CA ILE A 88 12.49 0.63 9.15
C ILE A 88 11.56 0.28 10.32
N PRO A 89 10.89 1.26 10.95
CA PRO A 89 10.00 0.99 12.07
C PRO A 89 8.72 0.27 11.59
N SER A 90 8.31 -0.73 12.36
CA SER A 90 7.03 -1.42 12.24
C SER A 90 6.22 -1.17 13.51
N LEU A 91 5.05 -0.51 13.40
CA LEU A 91 4.31 0.06 14.53
C LEU A 91 2.88 -0.45 14.56
N MET A 92 2.39 -0.74 15.77
CA MET A 92 1.03 -1.24 15.94
C MET A 92 0.00 -0.10 15.81
N GLY A 93 -1.07 -0.39 15.07
CA GLY A 93 -2.24 0.45 14.98
C GLY A 93 -3.31 0.13 16.02
N HIS A 94 -4.49 0.72 15.80
CA HIS A 94 -5.68 0.41 16.58
C HIS A 94 -6.09 -1.05 16.39
N ASN A 95 -6.57 -1.68 17.47
CA ASN A 95 -7.05 -3.06 17.42
C ASN A 95 -8.54 -3.17 17.07
N LEU A 96 -9.28 -2.08 17.20
CA LEU A 96 -10.71 -2.00 16.93
C LEU A 96 -11.00 -0.84 15.98
N PRO A 97 -12.10 -0.91 15.20
CA PRO A 97 -12.54 0.20 14.38
C PRO A 97 -12.97 1.41 15.23
N ILE A 98 -13.08 2.56 14.59
CA ILE A 98 -13.60 3.78 15.21
C ILE A 98 -15.06 3.56 15.60
N SER A 99 -15.37 3.79 16.87
CA SER A 99 -16.74 3.70 17.38
C SER A 99 -17.48 5.04 17.33
N SER A 100 -16.74 6.16 17.47
CA SER A 100 -17.25 7.53 17.40
C SER A 100 -16.11 8.49 17.03
N LEU A 101 -16.41 9.49 16.21
CA LEU A 101 -15.45 10.54 15.84
C LEU A 101 -15.07 11.45 17.01
N ASP A 102 -15.91 11.50 18.07
CA ASP A 102 -15.70 12.36 19.25
C ASP A 102 -14.81 11.71 20.32
N SER A 103 -14.48 10.42 20.18
CA SER A 103 -13.77 9.66 21.23
C SER A 103 -12.62 8.81 20.69
N ILE A 104 -11.81 9.40 19.82
CA ILE A 104 -10.68 8.69 19.21
C ILE A 104 -9.46 8.77 20.12
N THR A 105 -8.90 7.60 20.41
CA THR A 105 -7.61 7.47 21.10
C THR A 105 -6.47 7.40 20.10
N ASN A 106 -5.24 7.64 20.54
CA ASN A 106 -4.05 7.45 19.74
C ASN A 106 -3.58 5.99 19.77
N SER A 107 -2.92 5.57 18.71
CA SER A 107 -2.12 4.35 18.63
C SER A 107 -0.68 4.72 18.25
N GLU A 108 0.26 3.77 18.40
CA GLU A 108 1.63 3.98 17.93
C GLU A 108 1.66 4.38 16.44
N ALA A 109 0.78 3.75 15.61
CA ALA A 109 0.66 4.03 14.19
C ALA A 109 0.14 5.45 13.93
N SER A 110 -0.97 5.86 14.56
CA SER A 110 -1.53 7.21 14.35
C SER A 110 -0.58 8.31 14.82
N ASP A 111 0.08 8.14 15.97
CA ASP A 111 1.10 9.07 16.46
C ASP A 111 2.30 9.17 15.51
N PHE A 112 2.75 8.04 14.98
CA PHE A 112 3.84 8.00 14.00
C PHE A 112 3.46 8.72 12.71
N ILE A 113 2.25 8.48 12.17
CA ILE A 113 1.73 9.16 10.98
C ILE A 113 1.72 10.67 11.22
N ILE A 114 1.18 11.15 12.34
CA ILE A 114 1.15 12.57 12.71
C ILE A 114 2.57 13.14 12.75
N LYS A 115 3.46 12.49 13.50
CA LYS A 115 4.85 12.94 13.66
C LYS A 115 5.58 13.04 12.32
N LYS A 116 5.39 12.06 11.43
CA LYS A 116 6.04 12.05 10.13
C LYS A 116 5.42 13.06 9.17
N ALA A 117 4.09 13.14 9.09
CA ALA A 117 3.39 14.07 8.20
C ALA A 117 3.75 15.54 8.47
N LYS A 118 4.08 15.91 9.71
CA LYS A 118 4.58 17.25 10.07
C LYS A 118 5.92 17.61 9.45
N LEU A 119 6.69 16.65 8.98
CA LEU A 119 7.97 16.88 8.28
C LEU A 119 7.79 17.13 6.77
N PHE A 120 6.56 17.02 6.27
CA PHE A 120 6.20 17.17 4.87
C PHE A 120 5.26 18.38 4.66
N SER A 121 4.92 18.65 3.39
CA SER A 121 4.09 19.78 3.04
C SER A 121 3.19 19.44 1.84
N LYS A 122 2.23 20.30 1.53
CA LYS A 122 1.37 20.15 0.36
C LYS A 122 2.13 20.01 -0.98
N ILE A 123 3.32 20.65 -1.08
CA ILE A 123 4.12 20.61 -2.31
C ILE A 123 4.94 19.32 -2.39
N ASN A 124 5.35 18.80 -1.25
CA ASN A 124 6.06 17.52 -1.12
C ASN A 124 5.38 16.68 -0.04
N PRO A 125 4.25 16.02 -0.36
CA PRO A 125 3.46 15.29 0.61
C PRO A 125 4.08 13.94 0.96
N LEU A 126 3.84 13.49 2.20
CA LEU A 126 4.07 12.10 2.58
C LEU A 126 3.00 11.22 1.94
N THR A 127 3.42 10.19 1.22
CA THR A 127 2.50 9.21 0.66
C THR A 127 2.16 8.15 1.71
N ILE A 128 0.87 7.88 1.91
CA ILE A 128 0.40 6.80 2.77
C ILE A 128 -0.34 5.79 1.88
N ILE A 129 0.14 4.55 1.87
CA ILE A 129 -0.49 3.43 1.16
C ILE A 129 -1.27 2.62 2.19
N VAL A 130 -2.59 2.59 2.06
CA VAL A 130 -3.49 1.87 2.97
C VAL A 130 -3.97 0.60 2.28
N LEU A 131 -3.49 -0.53 2.75
CA LEU A 131 -3.80 -1.87 2.23
C LEU A 131 -4.89 -2.57 3.06
N GLY A 132 -5.10 -2.14 4.31
CA GLY A 132 -6.15 -2.63 5.20
C GLY A 132 -7.20 -1.56 5.54
N SER A 133 -7.77 -1.61 6.74
CA SER A 133 -8.76 -0.63 7.20
C SER A 133 -8.18 0.78 7.38
N CYS A 134 -8.99 1.81 7.13
CA CYS A 134 -8.57 3.21 7.22
C CYS A 134 -8.45 3.75 8.67
N THR A 135 -8.60 2.92 9.69
CA THR A 135 -8.67 3.31 11.11
C THR A 135 -7.52 4.22 11.53
N ASN A 136 -6.26 3.84 11.22
CA ASN A 136 -5.08 4.59 11.67
C ASN A 136 -4.97 5.97 11.01
N ILE A 137 -5.29 6.06 9.72
CA ILE A 137 -5.21 7.31 8.96
C ILE A 137 -6.31 8.27 9.39
N ALA A 138 -7.55 7.78 9.55
CA ALA A 138 -8.66 8.58 10.04
C ALA A 138 -8.36 9.10 11.45
N SER A 139 -7.89 8.23 12.36
CA SER A 139 -7.50 8.61 13.72
C SER A 139 -6.41 9.68 13.72
N ALA A 140 -5.39 9.53 12.88
CA ALA A 140 -4.31 10.51 12.79
C ALA A 140 -4.83 11.90 12.33
N ILE A 141 -5.70 11.94 11.31
CA ILE A 141 -6.25 13.21 10.80
C ILE A 141 -7.21 13.85 11.81
N ILE A 142 -8.02 13.06 12.52
CA ILE A 142 -8.96 13.57 13.51
C ILE A 142 -8.20 14.17 14.70
N ASN A 143 -7.16 13.47 15.18
CA ASN A 143 -6.35 13.93 16.30
C ASN A 143 -5.46 15.13 15.95
N ASP A 144 -5.03 15.23 14.68
CA ASP A 144 -4.30 16.41 14.19
C ASP A 144 -4.72 16.77 12.75
N PRO A 145 -5.76 17.57 12.57
CA PRO A 145 -6.23 17.97 11.23
C PRO A 145 -5.21 18.77 10.42
N SER A 146 -4.19 19.34 11.04
CA SER A 146 -3.16 20.12 10.35
C SER A 146 -2.34 19.30 9.35
N ILE A 147 -2.27 17.97 9.54
CA ILE A 147 -1.52 17.06 8.67
C ILE A 147 -2.24 16.76 7.34
N THR A 148 -3.52 17.02 7.24
CA THR A 148 -4.36 16.62 6.08
C THR A 148 -3.76 17.04 4.74
N LYS A 149 -3.24 18.27 4.67
CA LYS A 149 -2.64 18.81 3.43
C LYS A 149 -1.20 18.37 3.19
N ASN A 150 -0.58 17.73 4.16
CA ASN A 150 0.80 17.26 4.11
C ASN A 150 0.90 15.79 3.68
N ILE A 151 -0.22 15.12 3.55
CA ILE A 151 -0.29 13.71 3.17
C ILE A 151 -1.07 13.51 1.88
N LYS A 152 -0.74 12.42 1.19
CA LYS A 152 -1.48 11.88 0.06
C LYS A 152 -1.80 10.43 0.35
N VAL A 153 -3.08 10.10 0.35
CA VAL A 153 -3.55 8.75 0.70
C VAL A 153 -3.92 7.98 -0.55
N TYR A 154 -3.33 6.79 -0.67
CA TYR A 154 -3.72 5.76 -1.62
C TYR A 154 -4.36 4.61 -0.85
N TYR A 155 -5.61 4.34 -1.13
CA TYR A 155 -6.41 3.36 -0.39
C TYR A 155 -6.88 2.23 -1.30
N LEU A 156 -6.73 0.99 -0.85
CA LEU A 156 -7.37 -0.18 -1.44
C LEU A 156 -8.69 -0.44 -0.72
N GLY A 157 -9.80 -0.26 -1.42
CA GLY A 157 -11.12 -0.44 -0.80
C GLY A 157 -12.24 -0.48 -1.83
N PHE A 158 -13.42 -0.48 -1.36
CA PHE A 158 -14.72 -0.61 -1.99
C PHE A 158 -14.74 -1.11 -3.45
N PHE A 159 -15.86 -1.65 -3.90
CA PHE A 159 -16.09 -1.89 -5.33
C PHE A 159 -16.65 -0.64 -5.96
N HIS A 160 -16.20 -0.34 -7.18
CA HIS A 160 -16.67 0.83 -7.94
C HIS A 160 -16.93 0.45 -9.40
N ASP A 161 -18.07 0.87 -9.91
CA ASP A 161 -18.40 0.82 -11.32
C ASP A 161 -18.16 2.19 -11.95
N PRO A 162 -17.15 2.36 -12.82
CA PRO A 162 -16.84 3.66 -13.40
C PRO A 162 -17.87 4.14 -14.43
N GLU A 163 -18.69 3.26 -15.03
CA GLU A 163 -19.69 3.64 -16.03
C GLU A 163 -20.89 4.30 -15.38
N THR A 164 -21.32 3.80 -14.23
CA THR A 164 -22.51 4.30 -13.49
C THR A 164 -22.17 5.16 -12.29
N ASN A 165 -20.89 5.24 -11.91
CA ASN A 165 -20.40 5.81 -10.65
C ASN A 165 -21.06 5.16 -9.41
N TYR A 166 -21.37 3.86 -9.49
CA TYR A 166 -21.95 3.12 -8.39
C TYR A 166 -20.86 2.61 -7.44
N TYR A 167 -21.08 2.81 -6.15
CA TYR A 167 -20.22 2.35 -5.06
C TYR A 167 -20.88 1.20 -4.29
N ASN A 168 -20.15 0.09 -4.16
CA ASN A 168 -20.51 -0.95 -3.21
C ASN A 168 -19.47 -0.97 -2.08
N LEU A 169 -19.87 -0.50 -0.92
CA LEU A 169 -19.02 -0.38 0.27
C LEU A 169 -18.89 -1.71 1.05
N ASN A 170 -19.52 -2.78 0.58
CA ASN A 170 -19.40 -4.11 1.18
C ASN A 170 -18.11 -4.84 0.71
N GLU A 171 -17.00 -4.13 0.74
CA GLU A 171 -15.66 -4.63 0.50
C GLU A 171 -14.97 -4.79 1.87
N PHE A 172 -13.98 -5.70 1.98
CA PHE A 172 -13.45 -6.12 3.28
C PHE A 172 -12.81 -4.98 4.07
N ASN A 173 -11.86 -4.23 3.48
CA ASN A 173 -11.17 -3.13 4.15
C ASN A 173 -12.12 -2.00 4.53
N THR A 174 -13.05 -1.68 3.62
CA THR A 174 -14.10 -0.68 3.84
C THR A 174 -15.02 -1.06 4.98
N ARG A 175 -15.41 -2.33 5.05
CA ARG A 175 -16.32 -2.86 6.05
C ARG A 175 -15.68 -3.03 7.43
N ASN A 176 -14.36 -3.16 7.49
CA ASN A 176 -13.63 -3.24 8.77
C ASN A 176 -13.68 -1.92 9.55
N ASP A 177 -13.80 -0.76 8.88
CA ASP A 177 -14.05 0.51 9.55
C ASP A 177 -14.81 1.48 8.64
N PRO A 178 -16.14 1.34 8.55
CA PRO A 178 -16.96 2.21 7.68
C PRO A 178 -16.97 3.67 8.15
N ILE A 179 -16.79 3.94 9.46
CA ILE A 179 -16.72 5.31 10.00
C ILE A 179 -15.43 5.98 9.53
N ALA A 180 -14.30 5.28 9.56
CA ALA A 180 -13.04 5.80 9.04
C ALA A 180 -13.11 6.11 7.54
N VAL A 181 -13.67 5.20 6.74
CA VAL A 181 -13.83 5.42 5.29
C VAL A 181 -14.76 6.59 5.00
N ASP A 182 -15.90 6.67 5.70
CA ASP A 182 -16.84 7.80 5.57
C ASP A 182 -16.14 9.14 5.91
N PHE A 183 -15.37 9.18 6.99
CA PHE A 183 -14.58 10.35 7.38
C PHE A 183 -13.61 10.77 6.26
N LEU A 184 -12.85 9.84 5.68
CA LEU A 184 -11.91 10.15 4.59
C LEU A 184 -12.63 10.63 3.33
N LEU A 185 -13.77 10.03 2.97
CA LEU A 185 -14.59 10.44 1.83
C LEU A 185 -15.16 11.85 2.02
N ASN A 186 -15.52 12.23 3.24
CA ASN A 186 -16.06 13.55 3.58
C ASN A 186 -14.99 14.65 3.71
N ASN A 187 -13.72 14.29 3.85
CA ASN A 187 -12.64 15.26 4.05
C ASN A 187 -12.20 15.93 2.75
N LYS A 188 -12.67 17.17 2.51
CA LYS A 188 -12.44 17.92 1.25
C LYS A 188 -10.98 18.31 1.01
N ASP A 189 -10.18 18.41 2.06
CA ASP A 189 -8.78 18.84 2.00
C ASP A 189 -7.82 17.67 1.75
N LEU A 190 -8.29 16.43 1.87
CA LEU A 190 -7.47 15.23 1.72
C LEU A 190 -7.28 14.87 0.24
N ASP A 191 -6.01 14.73 -0.20
CA ASP A 191 -5.70 14.11 -1.49
C ASP A 191 -5.87 12.58 -1.37
N LEU A 192 -7.01 12.09 -1.84
CA LEU A 192 -7.41 10.69 -1.79
C LEU A 192 -7.46 10.09 -3.20
N THR A 193 -6.71 9.00 -3.38
CA THR A 193 -6.77 8.14 -4.55
C THR A 193 -7.15 6.73 -4.11
N VAL A 194 -8.11 6.10 -4.78
CA VAL A 194 -8.57 4.75 -4.44
C VAL A 194 -8.26 3.77 -5.56
N MET A 195 -7.67 2.63 -5.21
CA MET A 195 -7.69 1.43 -6.03
C MET A 195 -8.93 0.64 -5.64
N SER A 196 -9.95 0.61 -6.49
CA SER A 196 -11.15 -0.17 -6.18
C SER A 196 -10.86 -1.67 -6.28
N ALA A 197 -11.51 -2.47 -5.44
CA ALA A 197 -11.45 -3.92 -5.55
C ALA A 197 -11.94 -4.43 -6.91
N THR A 198 -12.81 -3.68 -7.61
CA THR A 198 -13.22 -3.96 -9.00
C THR A 198 -12.03 -3.94 -9.97
N THR A 199 -11.13 -2.98 -9.81
CA THR A 199 -9.96 -2.82 -10.69
C THR A 199 -8.84 -3.77 -10.29
N SER A 200 -8.50 -3.82 -9.00
CA SER A 200 -7.36 -4.60 -8.49
C SER A 200 -7.54 -6.11 -8.62
N LYS A 201 -8.79 -6.64 -8.60
CA LYS A 201 -9.07 -8.07 -8.80
C LYS A 201 -8.52 -8.66 -10.10
N ASN A 202 -8.17 -7.83 -11.06
CA ASN A 202 -7.61 -8.28 -12.34
C ASN A 202 -6.14 -8.73 -12.24
N LEU A 203 -5.43 -8.38 -11.16
CA LEU A 203 -4.08 -8.88 -10.92
C LEU A 203 -4.14 -10.21 -10.17
N VAL A 204 -3.82 -11.30 -10.85
CA VAL A 204 -3.89 -12.66 -10.31
C VAL A 204 -2.55 -13.37 -10.49
N PHE A 205 -2.00 -13.87 -9.40
CA PHE A 205 -0.80 -14.72 -9.42
C PHE A 205 -1.18 -16.20 -9.40
N LYS A 206 -0.54 -16.99 -10.28
CA LYS A 206 -0.68 -18.45 -10.31
C LYS A 206 0.35 -19.10 -9.39
N ARG A 207 -0.09 -19.95 -8.46
CA ARG A 207 0.77 -20.63 -7.46
C ARG A 207 2.01 -21.29 -8.07
N SER A 208 1.85 -22.06 -9.17
CA SER A 208 2.97 -22.74 -9.80
C SER A 208 4.06 -21.79 -10.29
N VAL A 209 3.65 -20.64 -10.86
CA VAL A 209 4.59 -19.61 -11.36
C VAL A 209 5.26 -18.90 -10.18
N VAL A 210 4.46 -18.51 -9.17
CA VAL A 210 4.96 -17.83 -7.97
C VAL A 210 5.97 -18.71 -7.24
N PHE A 211 5.62 -19.98 -6.99
CA PHE A 211 6.50 -20.88 -6.24
C PHE A 211 7.81 -21.16 -6.98
N SER A 212 7.77 -21.32 -8.33
CA SER A 212 8.99 -21.44 -9.11
C SER A 212 9.92 -20.25 -8.94
N LYS A 213 9.38 -19.02 -8.90
CA LYS A 213 10.18 -17.81 -8.68
C LYS A 213 10.68 -17.68 -7.24
N LEU A 214 9.83 -17.98 -6.26
CA LEU A 214 10.17 -17.88 -4.86
C LEU A 214 11.26 -18.87 -4.42
N MET A 215 11.37 -20.03 -5.09
CA MET A 215 12.46 -20.99 -4.84
C MET A 215 13.86 -20.42 -5.14
N GLU A 216 13.93 -19.28 -5.85
CA GLU A 216 15.19 -18.57 -6.13
C GLU A 216 15.57 -17.57 -5.01
N PHE A 217 14.72 -17.39 -3.96
CA PHE A 217 14.86 -16.31 -2.96
C PHE A 217 15.11 -16.82 -1.54
N ASP A 218 15.73 -17.98 -1.41
CA ASP A 218 16.16 -18.57 -0.12
C ASP A 218 15.08 -18.42 0.99
N GLU A 219 15.46 -17.84 2.14
CA GLU A 219 14.60 -17.73 3.32
C GLU A 219 13.33 -16.89 3.06
N LEU A 220 13.41 -15.80 2.28
CA LEU A 220 12.25 -15.00 1.91
C LEU A 220 11.25 -15.84 1.10
N GLY A 221 11.75 -16.59 0.12
CA GLY A 221 10.92 -17.45 -0.72
C GLY A 221 10.22 -18.53 0.10
N PHE A 222 10.94 -19.22 0.98
CA PHE A 222 10.36 -20.21 1.89
C PHE A 222 9.30 -19.60 2.81
N TYR A 223 9.54 -18.40 3.33
CA TYR A 223 8.59 -17.70 4.20
C TYR A 223 7.28 -17.41 3.48
N LEU A 224 7.34 -16.85 2.28
CA LEU A 224 6.15 -16.53 1.46
C LEU A 224 5.41 -17.79 1.01
N ILE A 225 6.11 -18.84 0.59
CA ILE A 225 5.53 -20.15 0.25
C ILE A 225 4.81 -20.75 1.46
N LYS A 226 5.44 -20.74 2.64
CA LYS A 226 4.84 -21.23 3.88
C LYS A 226 3.56 -20.48 4.20
N ARG A 227 3.57 -19.15 4.09
CA ARG A 227 2.39 -18.32 4.34
C ARG A 227 1.25 -18.65 3.37
N TRP A 228 1.52 -18.73 2.07
CA TRP A 228 0.54 -19.13 1.05
C TRP A 228 -0.08 -20.49 1.32
N ASN A 229 0.73 -21.47 1.71
CA ASN A 229 0.25 -22.83 2.00
C ASN A 229 -0.56 -22.93 3.29
N SER A 230 -0.23 -22.14 4.30
CA SER A 230 -0.86 -22.25 5.63
C SER A 230 -2.16 -21.43 5.74
N TYR A 231 -2.38 -20.47 4.84
CA TYR A 231 -3.55 -19.61 4.92
C TYR A 231 -4.81 -20.31 4.40
N LYS A 232 -5.87 -20.29 5.21
CA LYS A 232 -7.20 -20.84 4.85
C LYS A 232 -8.09 -19.71 4.37
N ARG A 233 -8.34 -19.66 3.04
CA ARG A 233 -9.23 -18.65 2.47
C ARG A 233 -10.68 -18.92 2.83
N TRP A 234 -11.27 -18.03 3.58
CA TRP A 234 -12.67 -18.14 4.03
C TRP A 234 -13.67 -17.53 3.02
N TRP A 235 -13.20 -16.70 2.11
CA TRP A 235 -14.03 -15.92 1.20
C TRP A 235 -14.20 -16.57 -0.19
N THR A 236 -13.56 -17.69 -0.48
CA THR A 236 -13.75 -18.40 -1.74
C THR A 236 -13.73 -19.92 -1.59
N GLU A 237 -14.74 -20.56 -2.19
CA GLU A 237 -14.80 -22.01 -2.32
C GLU A 237 -14.36 -22.50 -3.71
N LEU A 238 -14.15 -21.58 -4.66
CA LEU A 238 -13.90 -21.90 -6.07
C LEU A 238 -12.46 -22.38 -6.35
N ASP A 239 -11.54 -22.17 -5.39
CA ASP A 239 -10.15 -22.57 -5.52
C ASP A 239 -9.63 -23.21 -4.22
N LYS A 240 -10.20 -24.34 -3.85
CA LYS A 240 -9.86 -25.07 -2.61
C LYS A 240 -8.40 -25.47 -2.49
N GLU A 241 -7.69 -25.61 -3.63
CA GLU A 241 -6.28 -25.98 -3.66
C GLU A 241 -5.33 -24.76 -3.66
N ASN A 242 -5.85 -23.54 -3.51
CA ASN A 242 -5.07 -22.31 -3.56
C ASN A 242 -4.15 -22.20 -4.79
N LYS A 243 -4.67 -22.58 -5.97
CA LYS A 243 -3.90 -22.56 -7.24
C LYS A 243 -3.57 -21.17 -7.74
N LYS A 244 -4.34 -20.16 -7.29
CA LYS A 244 -4.16 -18.76 -7.66
C LYS A 244 -4.53 -17.85 -6.50
N TRP A 245 -3.97 -16.64 -6.49
CA TRP A 245 -4.33 -15.59 -5.54
C TRP A 245 -4.54 -14.28 -6.28
N THR A 246 -5.60 -13.58 -5.95
CA THR A 246 -5.79 -12.19 -6.41
C THR A 246 -4.90 -11.29 -5.57
N MET A 247 -4.08 -10.48 -6.22
CA MET A 247 -3.07 -9.63 -5.60
C MET A 247 -3.56 -8.18 -5.55
N TRP A 248 -4.65 -7.95 -4.78
CA TRP A 248 -5.28 -6.62 -4.71
C TRP A 248 -4.29 -5.55 -4.27
N ASP A 249 -3.53 -5.80 -3.21
CA ASP A 249 -2.57 -4.89 -2.61
C ASP A 249 -1.36 -4.64 -3.50
N VAL A 250 -0.86 -5.70 -4.14
CA VAL A 250 0.22 -5.58 -5.13
C VAL A 250 -0.20 -4.67 -6.27
N ALA A 251 -1.47 -4.75 -6.72
CA ALA A 251 -1.98 -3.89 -7.79
C ALA A 251 -1.90 -2.41 -7.42
N LEU A 252 -2.23 -2.04 -6.17
CA LEU A 252 -2.11 -0.65 -5.71
C LEU A 252 -0.65 -0.20 -5.66
N VAL A 253 0.24 -0.99 -5.06
CA VAL A 253 1.67 -0.67 -4.95
C VAL A 253 2.31 -0.50 -6.33
N GLU A 254 2.03 -1.42 -7.26
CA GLU A 254 2.54 -1.35 -8.64
C GLU A 254 1.97 -0.17 -9.42
N ALA A 255 0.70 0.21 -9.20
CA ALA A 255 0.10 1.38 -9.84
C ALA A 255 0.74 2.70 -9.39
N ILE A 256 1.18 2.80 -8.14
CA ILE A 256 1.89 3.97 -7.60
C ILE A 256 3.31 4.03 -8.18
N ALA A 257 4.00 2.88 -8.21
CA ALA A 257 5.37 2.78 -8.72
C ALA A 257 5.45 3.03 -10.24
N ASN A 258 4.42 2.65 -10.99
CA ASN A 258 4.41 2.60 -12.45
C ASN A 258 3.12 3.21 -13.01
N GLN A 259 3.05 4.54 -13.03
CA GLN A 259 1.86 5.28 -13.48
C GLN A 259 1.49 5.06 -14.96
N ASP A 260 2.41 4.55 -15.76
CA ASP A 260 2.20 4.27 -17.19
C ASP A 260 1.40 2.98 -17.46
N ILE A 261 1.17 2.14 -16.44
CA ILE A 261 0.46 0.86 -16.58
C ILE A 261 -0.87 0.81 -15.85
N SER A 262 -1.31 1.94 -15.35
CA SER A 262 -2.58 2.09 -14.65
C SER A 262 -3.25 3.40 -15.06
N PHE A 263 -4.58 3.40 -15.08
CA PHE A 263 -5.38 4.58 -15.41
C PHE A 263 -6.30 4.89 -14.25
N LYS A 264 -6.48 6.17 -13.97
CA LYS A 264 -7.39 6.68 -12.94
C LYS A 264 -8.12 7.90 -13.45
N ASP A 265 -9.36 8.04 -13.02
CA ASP A 265 -10.22 9.15 -13.36
C ASP A 265 -10.82 9.78 -12.10
N LEU A 266 -11.36 10.99 -12.25
CA LEU A 266 -12.02 11.73 -11.18
C LEU A 266 -13.51 11.40 -11.13
N PHE A 267 -13.97 10.90 -9.97
CA PHE A 267 -15.36 10.58 -9.70
C PHE A 267 -15.90 11.38 -8.53
N ASP A 268 -17.18 11.70 -8.56
CA ASP A 268 -17.87 12.24 -7.38
C ASP A 268 -17.94 11.15 -6.31
N THR A 269 -17.74 11.52 -5.06
CA THR A 269 -17.90 10.64 -3.88
C THR A 269 -19.32 10.04 -3.84
N PRO A 270 -19.54 8.94 -3.08
CA PRO A 270 -20.88 8.36 -2.91
C PRO A 270 -21.91 9.41 -2.49
N VAL A 271 -23.17 9.23 -2.90
CA VAL A 271 -24.25 10.23 -2.75
C VAL A 271 -24.46 10.69 -1.31
N LEU A 272 -24.23 9.82 -0.32
CA LEU A 272 -24.40 10.16 1.10
C LEU A 272 -23.21 10.94 1.68
N ASN A 273 -22.10 11.03 0.96
CA ASN A 273 -20.92 11.75 1.40
C ASN A 273 -20.93 13.20 0.93
N THR A 274 -20.12 14.03 1.58
CA THR A 274 -19.84 15.38 1.11
C THR A 274 -19.37 15.34 -0.34
N ARG A 275 -20.10 15.99 -1.23
CA ARG A 275 -19.79 16.00 -2.66
C ARG A 275 -18.42 16.62 -2.93
N ARG A 276 -17.50 15.80 -3.40
CA ARG A 276 -16.18 16.17 -3.90
C ARG A 276 -15.73 15.17 -4.93
N LYS A 277 -14.65 15.49 -5.65
CA LYS A 277 -14.03 14.51 -6.56
C LYS A 277 -12.84 13.83 -5.89
N ILE A 278 -12.75 12.53 -6.12
CA ILE A 278 -11.61 11.68 -5.73
C ILE A 278 -11.08 10.95 -6.95
N ASN A 279 -9.79 10.61 -6.94
CA ASN A 279 -9.22 9.77 -7.98
C ASN A 279 -9.56 8.30 -7.69
N ILE A 280 -10.01 7.57 -8.73
CA ILE A 280 -10.21 6.12 -8.62
C ILE A 280 -9.51 5.45 -9.81
N TYR A 281 -8.71 4.43 -9.54
CA TYR A 281 -8.12 3.60 -10.59
C TYR A 281 -9.21 2.78 -11.28
N THR A 282 -9.29 2.93 -12.60
CA THR A 282 -10.32 2.29 -13.45
C THR A 282 -9.76 1.14 -14.27
N LYS A 283 -8.44 1.13 -14.50
CA LYS A 283 -7.78 0.10 -15.31
C LYS A 283 -6.34 -0.11 -14.87
N ILE A 284 -5.90 -1.35 -14.95
CA ILE A 284 -4.49 -1.77 -14.78
C ILE A 284 -4.06 -2.66 -15.94
N ASN A 285 -2.74 -2.80 -16.13
CA ASN A 285 -2.17 -3.80 -17.04
C ASN A 285 -1.53 -4.95 -16.22
N PRO A 286 -2.27 -6.04 -15.93
CA PRO A 286 -1.82 -7.09 -15.04
C PRO A 286 -0.55 -7.81 -15.49
N ASN A 287 -0.38 -7.98 -16.81
CA ASN A 287 0.79 -8.68 -17.35
C ASN A 287 2.07 -7.86 -17.13
N VAL A 288 2.04 -6.59 -17.46
CA VAL A 288 3.19 -5.69 -17.26
C VAL A 288 3.46 -5.45 -15.76
N MET A 289 2.40 -5.35 -14.93
CA MET A 289 2.56 -5.30 -13.47
C MET A 289 3.29 -6.53 -12.94
N THR A 290 2.86 -7.72 -13.34
CA THR A 290 3.50 -8.99 -12.92
C THR A 290 4.96 -9.06 -13.36
N GLU A 291 5.27 -8.67 -14.59
CA GLU A 291 6.65 -8.65 -15.09
C GLU A 291 7.53 -7.70 -14.30
N ARG A 292 7.09 -6.44 -14.09
CA ARG A 292 7.84 -5.42 -13.34
C ARG A 292 8.02 -5.80 -11.89
N TYR A 293 6.98 -6.35 -11.27
CA TYR A 293 7.02 -6.85 -9.89
C TYR A 293 8.16 -7.87 -9.70
N TRP A 294 8.21 -8.91 -10.50
CA TRP A 294 9.24 -9.94 -10.37
C TRP A 294 10.64 -9.44 -10.76
N LYS A 295 10.72 -8.56 -11.78
CA LYS A 295 12.01 -7.99 -12.21
C LYS A 295 12.69 -7.20 -11.10
N LYS A 296 11.97 -6.36 -10.37
CA LYS A 296 12.55 -5.57 -9.28
C LYS A 296 12.94 -6.42 -8.08
N ILE A 297 12.15 -7.43 -7.73
CA ILE A 297 12.50 -8.35 -6.64
C ILE A 297 13.76 -9.14 -6.99
N ASN A 298 13.81 -9.73 -8.18
CA ASN A 298 15.01 -10.43 -8.64
C ASN A 298 16.24 -9.53 -8.61
N PHE A 299 16.13 -8.29 -9.07
CA PHE A 299 17.23 -7.33 -9.03
C PHE A 299 17.71 -7.06 -7.59
N TYR A 300 16.75 -6.87 -6.67
CA TYR A 300 17.07 -6.63 -5.26
C TYR A 300 17.72 -7.86 -4.60
N MET A 301 17.14 -9.05 -4.77
CA MET A 301 17.63 -10.29 -4.17
C MET A 301 19.02 -10.65 -4.67
N ASN A 302 19.29 -10.48 -5.96
CA ASN A 302 20.64 -10.68 -6.52
C ASN A 302 21.68 -9.75 -5.89
N ARG A 303 21.32 -8.51 -5.57
CA ARG A 303 22.23 -7.60 -4.87
C ARG A 303 22.46 -8.01 -3.43
N LEU A 304 21.40 -8.41 -2.72
CA LEU A 304 21.47 -8.82 -1.31
C LEU A 304 22.39 -10.02 -1.13
N ASN A 305 22.41 -10.96 -2.09
CA ASN A 305 23.27 -12.16 -2.05
C ASN A 305 24.73 -11.88 -2.38
N HIS A 306 25.08 -10.68 -2.85
CA HIS A 306 26.45 -10.29 -3.20
C HIS A 306 27.06 -9.25 -2.22
N GLU A 307 26.29 -8.73 -1.27
CA GLU A 307 26.72 -7.89 -0.15
C GLU A 307 27.00 -8.72 1.11
#